data_d3f33c0100b862fa3bc35aa7207eea30
#
_entry.id   d3f33c0100b862fa3bc35aa7207eea30
#
_cell.length_a   1.000
_cell.length_b   1.000
_cell.length_c   1.000
_cell.angle_alpha   90.00
_cell.angle_beta   90.00
_cell.angle_gamma   90.00
#
_symmetry.space_group_name_H-M   'P 1'
#
loop_
_entity.id
_entity.type
_entity.pdbx_description
1 polymer ?
#
loop_
_entity_poly.entity_id
_entity_poly.type
_entity_poly.pdbx_seq_one_letter_code
_entity_poly.pdbx_strand_id
1 'polypeptide(L)'
;MFDCRGKVTIKSLIMYEFIVVLVTAGSSAEGERLARALVEERLAACVNRIPGVQSVYRWQGKVEENTEELLVIKTRADLFTALEKRVRELHSYSVPEVIALPIMNGSEAYLKWLGEQVGNSSA
;
A
#
# COMPACT_ATOMS: atom_id res chain seq x y z
N MET A 1 17.72 8.68 -3.84
CA MET A 1 19.12 8.75 -4.23
C MET A 1 20.00 8.04 -3.22
N PHE A 2 21.17 7.60 -3.66
CA PHE A 2 22.08 6.85 -2.82
C PHE A 2 23.38 7.62 -2.64
N ASP A 3 24.03 7.46 -1.48
CA ASP A 3 25.36 7.99 -1.28
C ASP A 3 26.38 7.10 -2.05
N CYS A 4 27.66 7.44 -1.99
CA CYS A 4 28.69 6.71 -2.73
C CYS A 4 28.86 5.25 -2.27
N ARG A 5 28.24 4.85 -1.17
CA ARG A 5 28.26 3.49 -0.65
C ARG A 5 26.97 2.73 -0.96
N GLY A 6 26.08 3.33 -1.75
CA GLY A 6 24.81 2.72 -2.12
C GLY A 6 23.72 2.81 -1.05
N LYS A 7 23.93 3.57 0.00
CA LYS A 7 22.92 3.73 1.06
C LYS A 7 21.95 4.85 0.73
N VAL A 8 20.68 4.63 1.04
CA VAL A 8 19.66 5.65 0.87
C VAL A 8 19.82 6.72 1.96
N THR A 9 19.93 7.97 1.57
CA THR A 9 20.02 9.08 2.52
C THR A 9 18.64 9.49 3.01
N ILE A 10 18.57 10.19 4.14
CA ILE A 10 17.31 10.74 4.66
C ILE A 10 16.66 11.65 3.63
N LYS A 11 17.47 12.45 2.93
CA LYS A 11 16.98 13.34 1.88
C LYS A 11 16.28 12.56 0.77
N SER A 12 16.80 11.40 0.40
CA SER A 12 16.16 10.54 -0.60
C SER A 12 14.85 9.96 -0.11
N LEU A 13 14.77 9.60 1.19
CA LEU A 13 13.54 9.04 1.77
C LEU A 13 12.40 10.04 1.75
N ILE A 14 12.66 11.34 1.91
CA ILE A 14 11.62 12.37 1.88
C ILE A 14 11.39 12.95 0.49
N MET A 15 12.11 12.46 -0.51
CA MET A 15 12.02 12.94 -1.88
C MET A 15 10.68 12.59 -2.55
N TYR A 16 10.10 11.48 -2.16
CA TYR A 16 8.86 11.00 -2.74
C TYR A 16 7.72 11.22 -1.76
N GLU A 17 6.80 12.10 -2.14
CA GLU A 17 5.66 12.45 -1.30
C GLU A 17 4.56 11.39 -1.36
N PHE A 18 4.43 10.73 -2.50
CA PHE A 18 3.36 9.78 -2.76
C PHE A 18 3.91 8.39 -3.03
N ILE A 19 3.12 7.38 -2.64
CA ILE A 19 3.52 5.98 -2.77
C ILE A 19 2.35 5.13 -3.29
N VAL A 20 2.72 3.99 -3.88
CA VAL A 20 1.80 2.89 -4.17
C VAL A 20 2.10 1.80 -3.15
N VAL A 21 1.09 1.36 -2.43
CA VAL A 21 1.23 0.26 -1.48
C VAL A 21 0.56 -0.97 -2.06
N LEU A 22 1.25 -2.11 -2.03
CA LEU A 22 0.72 -3.37 -2.50
C LEU A 22 0.37 -4.24 -1.29
N VAL A 23 -0.84 -4.78 -1.31
CA VAL A 23 -1.35 -5.70 -0.28
C VAL A 23 -2.08 -6.81 -0.99
N THR A 24 -1.87 -8.06 -0.58
CA THR A 24 -2.67 -9.17 -1.08
C THR A 24 -3.66 -9.61 -0.02
N ALA A 25 -4.89 -9.88 -0.45
CA ALA A 25 -5.95 -10.37 0.43
C ALA A 25 -6.31 -11.80 0.04
N GLY A 26 -6.70 -12.60 1.02
CA GLY A 26 -6.99 -14.02 0.80
C GLY A 26 -8.32 -14.29 0.12
N SER A 27 -9.18 -13.29 0.02
CA SER A 27 -10.49 -13.41 -0.63
C SER A 27 -10.97 -12.07 -1.13
N SER A 28 -11.94 -12.09 -2.03
CA SER A 28 -12.56 -10.88 -2.54
C SER A 28 -13.27 -10.11 -1.42
N ALA A 29 -13.92 -10.81 -0.51
CA ALA A 29 -14.61 -10.18 0.61
C ALA A 29 -13.62 -9.44 1.53
N GLU A 30 -12.47 -10.05 1.79
CA GLU A 30 -11.43 -9.42 2.60
C GLU A 30 -10.85 -8.21 1.87
N GLY A 31 -10.59 -8.34 0.57
CA GLY A 31 -10.10 -7.23 -0.25
C GLY A 31 -11.03 -6.04 -0.22
N GLU A 32 -12.33 -6.28 -0.33
CA GLU A 32 -13.33 -5.21 -0.27
C GLU A 32 -13.33 -4.54 1.10
N ARG A 33 -13.26 -5.33 2.17
CA ARG A 33 -13.25 -4.80 3.54
C ARG A 33 -12.04 -3.91 3.79
N LEU A 34 -10.86 -4.40 3.39
CA LEU A 34 -9.62 -3.64 3.54
C LEU A 34 -9.68 -2.34 2.73
N ALA A 35 -10.04 -2.45 1.45
CA ALA A 35 -10.09 -1.30 0.56
C ALA A 35 -11.02 -0.20 1.09
N ARG A 36 -12.21 -0.60 1.50
CA ARG A 36 -13.21 0.34 1.99
C ARG A 36 -12.76 1.01 3.29
N ALA A 37 -12.23 0.23 4.23
CA ALA A 37 -11.76 0.78 5.49
C ALA A 37 -10.64 1.80 5.28
N LEU A 38 -9.66 1.48 4.43
CA LEU A 38 -8.53 2.37 4.20
C LEU A 38 -8.96 3.70 3.57
N VAL A 39 -9.91 3.65 2.62
CA VAL A 39 -10.40 4.87 1.99
C VAL A 39 -11.28 5.68 2.95
N GLU A 40 -12.19 5.01 3.65
CA GLU A 40 -13.07 5.70 4.59
C GLU A 40 -12.30 6.36 5.74
N GLU A 41 -11.23 5.73 6.19
CA GLU A 41 -10.41 6.26 7.28
C GLU A 41 -9.34 7.25 6.79
N ARG A 42 -9.35 7.58 5.51
CA ARG A 42 -8.44 8.54 4.87
C ARG A 42 -6.97 8.13 4.95
N LEU A 43 -6.72 6.84 5.04
CA LEU A 43 -5.37 6.28 4.96
C LEU A 43 -4.97 6.01 3.52
N ALA A 44 -5.93 5.94 2.61
CA ALA A 44 -5.70 5.78 1.18
C ALA A 44 -6.64 6.68 0.40
N ALA A 45 -6.13 7.24 -0.71
CA ALA A 45 -6.95 8.04 -1.60
C ALA A 45 -7.74 7.14 -2.56
N CYS A 46 -7.13 6.03 -2.95
CA CYS A 46 -7.72 5.12 -3.93
C CYS A 46 -7.15 3.73 -3.70
N VAL A 47 -7.99 2.72 -3.84
CA VAL A 47 -7.57 1.32 -3.83
C VAL A 47 -8.16 0.66 -5.07
N ASN A 48 -7.29 0.18 -5.95
CA ASN A 48 -7.71 -0.66 -7.07
C ASN A 48 -7.61 -2.12 -6.63
N ARG A 49 -8.66 -2.88 -6.87
CA ARG A 49 -8.72 -4.29 -6.49
C ARG A 49 -8.60 -5.13 -7.74
N ILE A 50 -7.61 -6.03 -7.77
CA ILE A 50 -7.37 -6.92 -8.92
C ILE A 50 -7.64 -8.34 -8.45
N PRO A 51 -8.74 -8.96 -8.90
CA PRO A 51 -9.07 -10.32 -8.49
C PRO A 51 -8.25 -11.35 -9.27
N GLY A 52 -8.21 -12.58 -8.76
CA GLY A 52 -7.65 -13.71 -9.48
C GLY A 52 -6.14 -13.72 -9.63
N VAL A 53 -5.44 -13.07 -8.72
CA VAL A 53 -3.97 -13.09 -8.74
C VAL A 53 -3.50 -14.44 -8.23
N GLN A 54 -2.67 -15.13 -9.03
CA GLN A 54 -2.10 -16.42 -8.65
C GLN A 54 -0.77 -16.16 -7.97
N SER A 55 -0.70 -16.45 -6.66
CA SER A 55 0.49 -16.20 -5.86
C SER A 55 1.19 -17.52 -5.57
N VAL A 56 2.48 -17.60 -5.89
CA VAL A 56 3.32 -18.76 -5.60
C VAL A 56 4.42 -18.28 -4.68
N TYR A 57 4.55 -18.90 -3.53
CA TYR A 57 5.47 -18.41 -2.50
C TYR A 57 5.93 -19.57 -1.61
N ARG A 58 6.99 -19.33 -0.86
CA ARG A 58 7.51 -20.32 0.08
C ARG A 58 7.00 -19.98 1.49
N TRP A 59 6.41 -20.97 2.13
CA TRP A 59 5.90 -20.81 3.48
C TRP A 59 6.23 -22.08 4.27
N GLN A 60 6.90 -21.90 5.41
CA GLN A 60 7.28 -23.01 6.31
C GLN A 60 7.97 -24.15 5.58
N GLY A 61 8.91 -23.81 4.70
CA GLY A 61 9.72 -24.78 3.98
C GLY A 61 9.06 -25.42 2.76
N LYS A 62 7.84 -25.01 2.42
CA LYS A 62 7.10 -25.56 1.29
C LYS A 62 6.73 -24.48 0.30
N VAL A 63 6.60 -24.89 -0.96
CA VAL A 63 6.07 -24.01 -2.02
C VAL A 63 4.55 -24.11 -1.98
N GLU A 64 3.92 -22.96 -1.76
CA GLU A 64 2.46 -22.84 -1.70
C GLU A 64 1.96 -22.06 -2.91
N GLU A 65 0.72 -22.30 -3.28
CA GLU A 65 0.07 -21.57 -4.37
C GLU A 65 -1.35 -21.24 -3.95
N ASN A 66 -1.72 -19.96 -4.07
CA ASN A 66 -3.06 -19.49 -3.72
C ASN A 66 -3.55 -18.47 -4.71
N THR A 67 -4.87 -18.40 -4.85
CA THR A 67 -5.51 -17.31 -5.57
C THR A 67 -5.81 -16.21 -4.56
N GLU A 68 -5.37 -15.01 -4.88
CA GLU A 68 -5.54 -13.86 -4.01
C GLU A 68 -6.09 -12.67 -4.77
N GLU A 69 -6.48 -11.63 -4.04
CA GLU A 69 -6.85 -10.34 -4.61
C GLU A 69 -5.73 -9.36 -4.30
N LEU A 70 -5.22 -8.69 -5.32
CA LEU A 70 -4.16 -7.68 -5.16
C LEU A 70 -4.79 -6.31 -5.01
N LEU A 71 -4.43 -5.63 -3.94
CA LEU A 71 -4.84 -4.25 -3.70
C LEU A 71 -3.69 -3.34 -4.10
N VAL A 72 -3.98 -2.40 -5.01
CA VAL A 72 -3.03 -1.38 -5.43
C VAL A 72 -3.51 -0.07 -4.82
N ILE A 73 -2.82 0.38 -3.80
CA ILE A 73 -3.25 1.47 -2.92
C ILE A 73 -2.43 2.71 -3.20
N LYS A 74 -3.08 3.86 -3.38
CA LYS A 74 -2.38 5.13 -3.58
C LYS A 74 -2.58 6.01 -2.37
N THR A 75 -1.49 6.51 -1.80
CA THR A 75 -1.53 7.33 -0.61
C THR A 75 -0.28 8.21 -0.49
N ARG A 76 -0.22 8.99 0.56
CA ARG A 76 0.98 9.77 0.90
C ARG A 76 1.95 8.92 1.69
N ALA A 77 3.24 9.14 1.43
CA ALA A 77 4.31 8.37 2.08
C ALA A 77 4.28 8.51 3.60
N ASP A 78 3.90 9.67 4.13
CA ASP A 78 3.87 9.91 5.56
C ASP A 78 2.74 9.15 6.29
N LEU A 79 1.85 8.51 5.52
CA LEU A 79 0.76 7.71 6.09
C LEU A 79 1.07 6.20 6.09
N PHE A 80 2.23 5.81 5.57
CA PHE A 80 2.53 4.38 5.42
C PHE A 80 2.45 3.63 6.75
N THR A 81 3.06 4.17 7.80
CA THR A 81 3.10 3.49 9.11
C THR A 81 1.68 3.26 9.66
N ALA A 82 0.82 4.28 9.56
CA ALA A 82 -0.56 4.16 10.03
C ALA A 82 -1.36 3.19 9.15
N LEU A 83 -1.16 3.24 7.84
CA LEU A 83 -1.82 2.33 6.89
C LEU A 83 -1.41 0.88 7.16
N GLU A 84 -0.12 0.62 7.29
CA GLU A 84 0.41 -0.71 7.53
C GLU A 84 -0.12 -1.29 8.85
N LYS A 85 -0.17 -0.47 9.89
CA LYS A 85 -0.74 -0.90 11.18
C LYS A 85 -2.21 -1.29 11.01
N ARG A 86 -2.98 -0.48 10.29
CA ARG A 86 -4.41 -0.75 10.09
C ARG A 86 -4.64 -2.01 9.27
N VAL A 87 -3.83 -2.24 8.24
CA VAL A 87 -3.91 -3.48 7.47
C VAL A 87 -3.65 -4.68 8.37
N ARG A 88 -2.63 -4.63 9.23
CA ARG A 88 -2.35 -5.74 10.14
C ARG A 88 -3.51 -6.00 11.11
N GLU A 89 -4.19 -4.95 11.56
CA GLU A 89 -5.33 -5.10 12.46
C GLU A 89 -6.52 -5.78 11.79
N LEU A 90 -6.71 -5.55 10.51
CA LEU A 90 -7.88 -6.03 9.77
C LEU A 90 -7.63 -7.34 9.01
N HIS A 91 -6.37 -7.65 8.72
CA HIS A 91 -6.02 -8.77 7.84
C HIS A 91 -6.13 -10.11 8.55
N SER A 92 -6.57 -11.13 7.79
CA SER A 92 -6.68 -12.49 8.30
C SER A 92 -5.32 -13.18 8.45
N TYR A 93 -4.32 -12.75 7.69
CA TYR A 93 -2.98 -13.33 7.77
C TYR A 93 -2.23 -12.76 8.97
N SER A 94 -1.40 -13.61 9.59
CA SER A 94 -0.53 -13.16 10.68
C SER A 94 0.60 -12.27 10.15
N VAL A 95 1.06 -12.53 8.91
CA VAL A 95 2.11 -11.73 8.26
C VAL A 95 1.64 -11.36 6.86
N PRO A 96 0.82 -10.30 6.72
CA PRO A 96 0.35 -9.90 5.40
C PRO A 96 1.45 -9.18 4.61
N GLU A 97 1.36 -9.26 3.28
CA GLU A 97 2.22 -8.46 2.41
C GLU A 97 1.75 -7.01 2.47
N VAL A 98 2.65 -6.11 2.86
CA VAL A 98 2.40 -4.67 2.82
C VAL A 98 3.73 -4.02 2.44
N ILE A 99 3.85 -3.67 1.17
CA ILE A 99 5.08 -3.06 0.66
C ILE A 99 4.74 -1.79 -0.11
N ALA A 100 5.67 -0.83 -0.09
CA ALA A 100 5.46 0.46 -0.72
C ALA A 100 6.48 0.71 -1.81
N LEU A 101 6.01 1.30 -2.91
CA LEU A 101 6.84 1.73 -4.02
C LEU A 101 6.67 3.24 -4.16
N PRO A 102 7.76 3.98 -4.39
CA PRO A 102 7.64 5.43 -4.57
C PRO A 102 6.99 5.77 -5.91
N ILE A 103 6.18 6.81 -5.93
CA ILE A 103 5.67 7.39 -7.17
C ILE A 103 6.64 8.49 -7.55
N MET A 104 7.46 8.25 -8.56
CA MET A 104 8.47 9.20 -8.99
C MET A 104 7.87 10.39 -9.73
N ASN A 105 6.89 10.13 -10.58
CA ASN A 105 6.23 11.13 -11.41
C ASN A 105 4.76 10.79 -11.55
N GLY A 106 3.95 11.81 -11.67
CA GLY A 106 2.52 11.63 -11.88
C GLY A 106 1.92 12.90 -12.41
N SER A 107 0.70 12.81 -12.92
CA SER A 107 -0.06 13.98 -13.35
C SER A 107 -0.21 14.94 -12.17
N GLU A 108 0.10 16.20 -12.38
CA GLU A 108 0.03 17.20 -11.32
C GLU A 108 -1.37 17.28 -10.72
N ALA A 109 -2.39 17.26 -11.55
CA ALA A 109 -3.78 17.32 -11.10
C ALA A 109 -4.15 16.08 -10.27
N TYR A 110 -3.68 14.90 -10.70
CA TYR A 110 -3.98 13.66 -9.99
C TYR A 110 -3.28 13.61 -8.64
N LEU A 111 -2.01 13.98 -8.60
CA LEU A 111 -1.25 13.97 -7.33
C LEU A 111 -1.81 14.99 -6.34
N LYS A 112 -2.26 16.13 -6.83
CA LYS A 112 -2.93 17.12 -5.98
C LYS A 112 -4.21 16.53 -5.38
N TRP A 113 -5.04 15.92 -6.23
CA TRP A 113 -6.26 15.25 -5.78
C TRP A 113 -5.94 14.18 -4.73
N LEU A 114 -4.92 13.35 -5.01
CA LEU A 114 -4.52 12.28 -4.12
C LEU A 114 -4.18 12.81 -2.72
N GLY A 115 -3.37 13.86 -2.67
CA GLY A 115 -2.96 14.45 -1.40
C GLY A 115 -4.12 15.04 -0.60
N GLU A 116 -5.15 15.53 -1.29
CA GLU A 116 -6.30 16.13 -0.64
C GLU A 116 -7.25 15.10 -0.02
N GLN A 117 -7.19 13.84 -0.49
CA GLN A 117 -8.11 12.82 -0.03
C GLN A 117 -7.65 12.10 1.24
N VAL A 118 -6.41 12.26 1.64
CA VAL A 118 -5.82 11.51 2.75
C VAL A 118 -5.43 12.41 3.89
N GLY A 119 -5.21 11.79 5.06
CA GLY A 119 -4.85 12.49 6.27
C GLY A 119 -6.06 13.09 6.96
N ASN A 120 -5.80 13.92 7.97
CA ASN A 120 -6.86 14.55 8.72
C ASN A 120 -7.65 15.48 7.80
N SER A 121 -8.97 15.43 7.96
CA SER A 121 -9.83 16.39 7.30
C SER A 121 -9.50 17.77 7.86
N SER A 122 -8.91 18.63 7.04
CA SER A 122 -8.74 20.02 7.39
C SER A 122 -10.06 20.72 7.09
N ALA A 123 -10.98 20.51 7.93
CA ALA A 123 -12.29 21.11 7.71
C ALA A 123 -12.17 22.59 7.41
#